data_557d22f80c92d9a5a357d0c0a54b3ccd
#
_entry.id   557d22f80c92d9a5a357d0c0a54b3ccd
#
_cell.length_a   1.000
_cell.length_b   1.000
_cell.length_c   1.000
_cell.angle_alpha   90.00
_cell.angle_beta   90.00
_cell.angle_gamma   90.00
#
_symmetry.space_group_name_H-M   'P 1'
#
loop_
_entity.id
_entity.type
_entity.pdbx_description
1 polymer ?
#
loop_
_entity_poly.entity_id
_entity_poly.type
_entity_poly.pdbx_seq_one_letter_code
_entity_poly.pdbx_strand_id
1 'polypeptide(L)'
;MRAYTFTVVSLGAVAAVACDPYGKFERPPIHLQQNMDFQRYFEAQEENPFYSDKRAMRPEVEGTVAVGHLRDDPHLYLGKESEGAEDWVRALPAEGPDGKPIEVNEAFLARGKERFGIYCAVCHSASGIEHGTAVQRGMLPPPKLNDERLLTMPVGYFYDVITNGVRNMPPYASQIPVRDRWAIAAYVRVLQRRYQAPLAQVPDEVASEKGWKN
;
A
#
# COMPACT_ATOMS: atom_id res chain seq x y z
N MET A 1 -7.65 8.52 68.51
CA MET A 1 -6.56 8.77 67.54
C MET A 1 -6.11 7.55 66.73
N ARG A 2 -6.14 6.31 67.25
CA ARG A 2 -5.69 5.11 66.50
C ARG A 2 -6.60 4.68 65.35
N ALA A 3 -7.91 4.90 65.40
CA ALA A 3 -8.84 4.46 64.35
C ALA A 3 -8.71 5.27 63.05
N TYR A 4 -8.47 6.58 63.11
CA TYR A 4 -8.33 7.45 61.94
C TYR A 4 -7.04 7.18 61.16
N THR A 5 -5.97 6.76 61.85
CA THR A 5 -4.69 6.46 61.18
C THR A 5 -4.77 5.21 60.31
N PHE A 6 -5.53 4.19 60.75
CA PHE A 6 -5.73 2.98 59.95
C PHE A 6 -6.59 3.22 58.72
N THR A 7 -7.62 4.09 58.80
CA THR A 7 -8.51 4.40 57.69
C THR A 7 -7.78 5.20 56.60
N VAL A 8 -6.92 6.13 56.96
CA VAL A 8 -6.13 6.93 56.01
C VAL A 8 -5.07 6.09 55.33
N VAL A 9 -4.41 5.17 56.03
CA VAL A 9 -3.39 4.26 55.45
C VAL A 9 -4.05 3.27 54.49
N SER A 10 -5.24 2.73 54.82
CA SER A 10 -5.95 1.81 53.91
C SER A 10 -6.48 2.49 52.67
N LEU A 11 -6.98 3.75 52.73
CA LEU A 11 -7.35 4.52 51.54
C LEU A 11 -6.15 4.86 50.66
N GLY A 12 -5.01 5.20 51.27
CA GLY A 12 -3.77 5.45 50.52
C GLY A 12 -3.22 4.20 49.79
N ALA A 13 -3.30 3.03 50.44
CA ALA A 13 -2.90 1.78 49.83
C ALA A 13 -3.79 1.34 48.66
N VAL A 14 -5.11 1.55 48.76
CA VAL A 14 -6.06 1.27 47.67
C VAL A 14 -5.84 2.20 46.47
N ALA A 15 -5.56 3.48 46.71
CA ALA A 15 -5.26 4.44 45.67
C ALA A 15 -3.92 4.13 44.95
N ALA A 16 -2.92 3.62 45.68
CA ALA A 16 -1.63 3.24 45.07
C ALA A 16 -1.72 1.98 44.19
N VAL A 17 -2.60 1.04 44.51
CA VAL A 17 -2.84 -0.16 43.70
C VAL A 17 -3.66 0.13 42.43
N ALA A 18 -4.47 1.20 42.45
CA ALA A 18 -5.29 1.61 41.30
C ALA A 18 -4.51 2.35 40.21
N CYS A 19 -3.28 2.80 40.51
CA CYS A 19 -2.39 3.46 39.54
C CYS A 19 -1.23 2.54 39.18
N ASP A 20 -1.49 1.50 38.37
CA ASP A 20 -0.41 0.76 37.71
C ASP A 20 0.05 1.54 36.47
N PRO A 21 1.22 2.21 36.49
CA PRO A 21 1.71 2.99 35.36
C PRO A 21 2.10 2.11 34.16
N TYR A 22 2.17 0.80 34.33
CA TYR A 22 2.51 -0.16 33.29
C TYR A 22 1.34 -1.07 32.90
N GLY A 23 0.18 -0.92 33.53
CA GLY A 23 -1.02 -1.68 33.24
C GLY A 23 -1.58 -1.35 31.86
N LYS A 24 -2.00 -2.38 31.10
CA LYS A 24 -2.78 -2.18 29.88
C LYS A 24 -4.24 -1.95 30.26
N PHE A 25 -4.76 -0.81 29.94
CA PHE A 25 -6.17 -0.44 30.19
C PHE A 25 -6.97 -0.61 28.90
N GLU A 26 -8.13 -1.24 28.98
CA GLU A 26 -9.09 -1.34 27.86
C GLU A 26 -9.87 -0.05 27.62
N ARG A 27 -9.87 0.84 28.59
CA ARG A 27 -10.55 2.14 28.53
C ARG A 27 -9.54 3.27 28.41
N PRO A 28 -9.87 4.35 27.70
CA PRO A 28 -9.04 5.54 27.69
C PRO A 28 -8.76 6.04 29.12
N PRO A 29 -7.55 6.53 29.40
CA PRO A 29 -7.22 7.06 30.72
C PRO A 29 -8.09 8.28 31.05
N ILE A 30 -8.43 8.46 32.34
CA ILE A 30 -9.12 9.67 32.82
C ILE A 30 -8.07 10.77 32.94
N HIS A 31 -8.14 11.77 32.06
CA HIS A 31 -7.26 12.94 32.07
C HIS A 31 -7.88 14.00 32.99
N LEU A 32 -7.39 14.10 34.23
CA LEU A 32 -7.84 15.09 35.18
C LEU A 32 -7.50 16.53 34.78
N GLN A 33 -6.38 16.69 34.04
CA GLN A 33 -5.93 17.96 33.50
C GLN A 33 -5.74 17.79 31.99
N GLN A 34 -6.69 18.29 31.23
CA GLN A 34 -6.79 18.04 29.80
C GLN A 34 -5.75 18.79 28.97
N ASN A 35 -5.08 19.82 29.53
CA ASN A 35 -4.05 20.61 28.83
C ASN A 35 -4.44 20.92 27.36
N MET A 36 -3.73 20.33 26.41
CA MET A 36 -3.94 20.48 24.96
C MET A 36 -4.65 19.30 24.31
N ASP A 37 -5.26 18.38 25.07
CA ASP A 37 -5.98 17.23 24.53
C ASP A 37 -7.18 17.66 23.67
N PHE A 38 -7.83 18.78 24.05
CA PHE A 38 -8.93 19.38 23.29
C PHE A 38 -8.54 20.77 22.84
N GLN A 39 -8.25 20.91 21.56
CA GLN A 39 -7.90 22.18 20.95
C GLN A 39 -9.05 22.67 20.05
N ARG A 40 -9.09 23.97 19.73
CA ARG A 40 -10.11 24.56 18.85
C ARG A 40 -9.71 24.44 17.36
N TYR A 41 -9.06 23.36 16.97
CA TYR A 41 -8.79 23.05 15.55
C TYR A 41 -9.35 21.66 15.26
N PHE A 42 -9.63 21.39 14.01
CA PHE A 42 -10.11 20.07 13.59
C PHE A 42 -8.95 19.21 13.12
N GLU A 43 -8.87 18.00 13.63
CA GLU A 43 -7.94 16.99 13.17
C GLU A 43 -8.43 16.32 11.87
N ALA A 44 -7.53 15.59 11.21
CA ALA A 44 -7.90 14.81 10.04
C ALA A 44 -8.98 13.78 10.42
N GLN A 45 -10.04 13.69 9.59
CA GLN A 45 -11.18 12.78 9.77
C GLN A 45 -12.09 13.13 10.99
N GLU A 46 -11.89 14.26 11.64
CA GLU A 46 -12.75 14.71 12.72
C GLU A 46 -14.09 15.23 12.19
N GLU A 47 -15.12 15.17 13.04
CA GLU A 47 -16.43 15.76 12.75
C GLU A 47 -16.37 17.29 12.87
N ASN A 48 -16.83 18.00 11.83
CA ASN A 48 -16.93 19.45 11.83
C ASN A 48 -18.37 19.90 11.66
N PRO A 49 -19.04 20.42 12.71
CA PRO A 49 -20.43 20.83 12.63
C PRO A 49 -20.70 22.06 11.75
N PHE A 50 -19.65 22.77 11.30
CA PHE A 50 -19.78 23.92 10.41
C PHE A 50 -20.32 23.54 9.03
N TYR A 51 -20.05 22.30 8.58
CA TYR A 51 -20.48 21.80 7.29
C TYR A 51 -21.67 20.85 7.39
N SER A 52 -22.57 20.89 6.42
CA SER A 52 -23.77 20.04 6.39
C SER A 52 -23.46 18.54 6.35
N ASP A 53 -22.33 18.15 5.75
CA ASP A 53 -21.83 16.79 5.68
C ASP A 53 -20.97 16.39 6.90
N LYS A 54 -20.80 17.33 7.85
CA LYS A 54 -20.02 17.17 9.09
C LYS A 54 -18.57 16.71 8.92
N ARG A 55 -17.97 16.87 7.76
CA ARG A 55 -16.60 16.44 7.47
C ARG A 55 -15.62 17.60 7.64
N ALA A 56 -14.61 17.46 8.49
CA ALA A 56 -13.50 18.41 8.58
C ALA A 56 -12.64 18.39 7.30
N MET A 57 -12.36 17.19 6.78
CA MET A 57 -11.63 17.04 5.52
C MET A 57 -12.55 17.37 4.33
N ARG A 58 -12.28 18.50 3.70
CA ARG A 58 -13.02 18.93 2.53
C ARG A 58 -12.49 18.29 1.25
N PRO A 59 -13.36 17.92 0.29
CA PRO A 59 -12.92 17.59 -1.05
C PRO A 59 -12.24 18.82 -1.69
N GLU A 60 -11.31 18.56 -2.59
CA GLU A 60 -10.70 19.63 -3.39
C GLU A 60 -11.77 20.38 -4.17
N VAL A 61 -11.55 21.68 -4.36
CA VAL A 61 -12.45 22.50 -5.19
C VAL A 61 -12.27 22.06 -6.63
N GLU A 62 -13.39 21.79 -7.32
CA GLU A 62 -13.37 21.36 -8.71
C GLU A 62 -12.58 22.34 -9.60
N GLY A 63 -11.72 21.82 -10.46
CA GLY A 63 -10.84 22.59 -11.33
C GLY A 63 -9.57 23.14 -10.65
N THR A 64 -9.32 22.81 -9.39
CA THR A 64 -8.08 23.20 -8.70
C THR A 64 -7.08 22.04 -8.64
N VAL A 65 -5.80 22.39 -8.75
CA VAL A 65 -4.68 21.44 -8.59
C VAL A 65 -3.76 21.98 -7.51
N ALA A 66 -3.49 21.18 -6.50
CA ALA A 66 -2.55 21.56 -5.46
C ALA A 66 -1.12 21.67 -6.03
N VAL A 67 -0.32 22.56 -5.44
CA VAL A 67 1.09 22.75 -5.86
C VAL A 67 1.85 21.42 -5.78
N GLY A 68 2.49 21.03 -6.88
CA GLY A 68 3.21 19.76 -7.00
C GLY A 68 2.32 18.54 -7.30
N HIS A 69 1.02 18.70 -7.47
CA HIS A 69 0.09 17.61 -7.77
C HIS A 69 -0.42 17.63 -9.23
N LEU A 70 0.17 18.45 -10.09
CA LEU A 70 -0.14 18.41 -11.51
C LEU A 70 0.21 17.04 -12.11
N ARG A 71 -0.75 16.43 -12.80
CA ARG A 71 -0.65 15.09 -13.37
C ARG A 71 -0.99 15.14 -14.86
N ASP A 72 -0.22 15.92 -15.60
CA ASP A 72 -0.41 16.22 -17.01
C ASP A 72 0.21 15.20 -17.97
N ASP A 73 0.98 14.22 -17.45
CA ASP A 73 1.53 13.11 -18.24
C ASP A 73 0.66 11.84 -18.13
N PRO A 74 -0.19 11.53 -19.13
CA PRO A 74 -1.03 10.34 -19.12
C PRO A 74 -0.24 9.03 -19.09
N HIS A 75 0.94 8.99 -19.72
CA HIS A 75 1.80 7.82 -19.65
C HIS A 75 2.21 7.52 -18.21
N LEU A 76 2.72 8.52 -17.51
CA LEU A 76 3.20 8.38 -16.14
C LEU A 76 2.08 8.12 -15.12
N TYR A 77 0.98 8.87 -15.22
CA TYR A 77 -0.05 8.88 -14.17
C TYR A 77 -1.24 7.97 -14.45
N LEU A 78 -1.54 7.66 -15.73
CA LEU A 78 -2.65 6.80 -16.13
C LEU A 78 -2.21 5.46 -16.73
N GLY A 79 -0.95 5.33 -17.15
CA GLY A 79 -0.47 4.15 -17.87
C GLY A 79 -1.04 4.05 -19.29
N LYS A 80 -1.43 5.19 -19.88
CA LYS A 80 -2.08 5.30 -21.18
C LYS A 80 -1.33 6.25 -22.11
N GLU A 81 -1.51 6.09 -23.43
CA GLU A 81 -0.87 6.96 -24.43
C GLU A 81 -1.40 8.41 -24.37
N SER A 82 -2.66 8.59 -24.04
CA SER A 82 -3.30 9.90 -23.86
C SER A 82 -4.46 9.82 -22.88
N GLU A 83 -4.92 10.95 -22.39
CA GLU A 83 -6.15 11.03 -21.59
C GLU A 83 -7.35 10.57 -22.44
N GLY A 84 -8.14 9.63 -21.91
CA GLY A 84 -9.27 9.04 -22.62
C GLY A 84 -8.90 7.91 -23.59
N ALA A 85 -7.64 7.57 -23.79
CA ALA A 85 -7.25 6.41 -24.59
C ALA A 85 -7.79 5.11 -23.97
N GLU A 86 -8.26 4.19 -24.81
CA GLU A 86 -8.67 2.85 -24.37
C GLU A 86 -7.47 1.95 -24.10
N ASP A 87 -6.40 2.10 -24.90
CA ASP A 87 -5.21 1.27 -24.85
C ASP A 87 -4.20 1.73 -23.79
N TRP A 88 -3.54 0.75 -23.19
CA TRP A 88 -2.46 0.94 -22.21
C TRP A 88 -1.10 0.96 -22.89
N VAL A 89 -0.17 1.75 -22.32
CA VAL A 89 1.23 1.81 -22.80
C VAL A 89 1.95 0.47 -22.63
N ARG A 90 2.83 0.19 -23.60
CA ARG A 90 3.64 -1.05 -23.64
C ARG A 90 5.01 -0.91 -22.99
N ALA A 91 5.48 0.32 -22.79
CA ALA A 91 6.76 0.67 -22.17
C ALA A 91 6.55 1.37 -20.82
N LEU A 92 7.56 1.34 -19.98
CA LEU A 92 7.60 2.16 -18.78
C LEU A 92 7.83 3.64 -19.17
N PRO A 93 7.37 4.61 -18.36
CA PRO A 93 7.69 6.02 -18.59
C PRO A 93 9.20 6.26 -18.47
N ALA A 94 9.71 7.24 -19.21
CA ALA A 94 11.13 7.58 -19.19
C ALA A 94 11.56 8.20 -17.86
N GLU A 95 10.68 8.99 -17.24
CA GLU A 95 10.93 9.74 -16.01
C GLU A 95 9.85 9.48 -14.97
N GLY A 96 10.21 9.62 -13.72
CA GLY A 96 9.28 9.56 -12.59
C GLY A 96 8.68 10.94 -12.27
N PRO A 97 7.77 11.01 -11.28
CA PRO A 97 7.13 12.27 -10.86
C PRO A 97 8.13 13.30 -10.28
N ASP A 98 9.35 12.87 -9.98
CA ASP A 98 10.45 13.70 -9.48
C ASP A 98 11.41 14.15 -10.60
N GLY A 99 11.05 13.91 -11.87
CA GLY A 99 11.88 14.21 -13.05
C GLY A 99 13.13 13.33 -13.17
N LYS A 100 13.27 12.31 -12.34
CA LYS A 100 14.41 11.40 -12.43
C LYS A 100 14.12 10.23 -13.37
N PRO A 101 15.11 9.77 -14.14
CA PRO A 101 14.95 8.65 -15.05
C PRO A 101 14.42 7.39 -14.34
N ILE A 102 13.54 6.66 -15.02
CA ILE A 102 13.12 5.32 -14.65
C ILE A 102 13.95 4.32 -15.47
N GLU A 103 15.05 3.88 -14.90
CA GLU A 103 15.89 2.85 -15.48
C GLU A 103 15.49 1.47 -14.94
N VAL A 104 15.22 0.54 -15.84
CA VAL A 104 14.92 -0.85 -15.48
C VAL A 104 16.23 -1.58 -15.19
N ASN A 105 16.74 -1.38 -14.00
CA ASN A 105 17.94 -2.02 -13.47
C ASN A 105 17.61 -2.92 -12.28
N GLU A 106 18.61 -3.61 -11.74
CA GLU A 106 18.45 -4.52 -10.61
C GLU A 106 17.83 -3.82 -9.38
N ALA A 107 18.29 -2.60 -9.08
CA ALA A 107 17.77 -1.84 -7.93
C ALA A 107 16.29 -1.48 -8.10
N PHE A 108 15.86 -1.07 -9.29
CA PHE A 108 14.46 -0.78 -9.59
C PHE A 108 13.58 -2.03 -9.49
N LEU A 109 14.05 -3.16 -10.01
CA LEU A 109 13.33 -4.44 -9.93
C LEU A 109 13.30 -4.98 -8.49
N ALA A 110 14.38 -4.83 -7.73
CA ALA A 110 14.43 -5.17 -6.31
C ALA A 110 13.43 -4.33 -5.50
N ARG A 111 13.30 -3.05 -5.82
CA ARG A 111 12.27 -2.17 -5.24
C ARG A 111 10.86 -2.66 -5.59
N GLY A 112 10.62 -3.02 -6.85
CA GLY A 112 9.35 -3.60 -7.30
C GLY A 112 9.01 -4.89 -6.55
N LYS A 113 9.98 -5.78 -6.37
CA LYS A 113 9.85 -7.03 -5.60
C LYS A 113 9.51 -6.76 -4.14
N GLU A 114 10.22 -5.84 -3.49
CA GLU A 114 9.96 -5.45 -2.11
C GLU A 114 8.52 -4.96 -1.94
N ARG A 115 8.10 -4.01 -2.78
CA ARG A 115 6.76 -3.42 -2.73
C ARG A 115 5.66 -4.43 -3.07
N PHE A 116 5.89 -5.29 -4.06
CA PHE A 116 4.99 -6.41 -4.34
C PHE A 116 4.84 -7.34 -3.13
N GLY A 117 5.92 -7.65 -2.44
CA GLY A 117 5.90 -8.46 -1.22
C GLY A 117 5.04 -7.86 -0.10
N ILE A 118 5.08 -6.53 0.06
CA ILE A 118 4.33 -5.83 1.10
C ILE A 118 2.84 -5.73 0.76
N TYR A 119 2.50 -5.28 -0.45
CA TYR A 119 1.12 -4.89 -0.79
C TYR A 119 0.35 -5.97 -1.57
N CYS A 120 1.02 -6.77 -2.38
CA CYS A 120 0.38 -7.65 -3.35
C CYS A 120 0.41 -9.14 -2.94
N ALA A 121 1.52 -9.60 -2.34
CA ALA A 121 1.72 -11.01 -2.02
C ALA A 121 0.70 -11.56 -1.02
N VAL A 122 0.08 -10.71 -0.20
CA VAL A 122 -0.97 -11.11 0.74
C VAL A 122 -2.17 -11.76 0.02
N CYS A 123 -2.46 -11.37 -1.21
CA CYS A 123 -3.50 -11.96 -2.05
C CYS A 123 -2.92 -12.81 -3.19
N HIS A 124 -1.85 -12.32 -3.88
CA HIS A 124 -1.28 -12.93 -5.06
C HIS A 124 -0.15 -13.94 -4.79
N SER A 125 0.21 -14.18 -3.53
CA SER A 125 1.44 -14.88 -3.10
C SER A 125 2.72 -14.22 -3.62
N ALA A 126 3.87 -14.64 -3.10
CA ALA A 126 5.17 -14.13 -3.58
C ALA A 126 5.52 -14.63 -5.00
N SER A 127 4.91 -15.72 -5.43
CA SER A 127 5.09 -16.31 -6.77
C SER A 127 4.20 -15.66 -7.84
N GLY A 128 3.10 -15.04 -7.45
CA GLY A 128 2.09 -14.50 -8.37
C GLY A 128 1.15 -15.53 -8.99
N ILE A 129 1.31 -16.82 -8.70
CA ILE A 129 0.48 -17.91 -9.26
C ILE A 129 -0.24 -18.76 -8.21
N GLU A 130 0.16 -18.65 -6.96
CA GLU A 130 -0.46 -19.33 -5.84
C GLU A 130 -1.42 -18.38 -5.11
N HIS A 131 -2.08 -18.88 -4.09
CA HIS A 131 -2.97 -18.11 -3.25
C HIS A 131 -2.23 -17.55 -2.04
N GLY A 132 -2.33 -16.23 -1.86
CA GLY A 132 -1.79 -15.56 -0.69
C GLY A 132 -2.62 -15.82 0.57
N THR A 133 -2.13 -15.35 1.71
CA THR A 133 -2.72 -15.61 3.04
C THR A 133 -4.17 -15.13 3.17
N ALA A 134 -4.54 -14.01 2.51
CA ALA A 134 -5.90 -13.49 2.54
C ALA A 134 -6.89 -14.45 1.84
N VAL A 135 -6.47 -15.05 0.70
CA VAL A 135 -7.27 -16.04 -0.03
C VAL A 135 -7.43 -17.32 0.79
N GLN A 136 -6.37 -17.77 1.44
CA GLN A 136 -6.43 -18.94 2.33
C GLN A 136 -7.39 -18.74 3.52
N ARG A 137 -7.70 -17.47 3.84
CA ARG A 137 -8.65 -17.09 4.91
C ARG A 137 -10.04 -16.71 4.39
N GLY A 138 -10.36 -17.05 3.14
CA GLY A 138 -11.71 -16.92 2.59
C GLY A 138 -11.93 -15.73 1.65
N MET A 139 -10.91 -14.95 1.31
CA MET A 139 -11.02 -13.95 0.25
C MET A 139 -11.14 -14.63 -1.12
N LEU A 140 -11.92 -14.01 -2.04
CA LEU A 140 -12.01 -14.50 -3.41
C LEU A 140 -10.64 -14.51 -4.08
N PRO A 141 -10.24 -15.62 -4.74
CA PRO A 141 -8.92 -15.72 -5.35
C PRO A 141 -8.77 -14.76 -6.53
N PRO A 142 -7.64 -14.01 -6.60
CA PRO A 142 -7.31 -13.25 -7.78
C PRO A 142 -6.90 -14.18 -8.94
N PRO A 143 -6.95 -13.71 -10.21
CA PRO A 143 -6.38 -14.45 -11.32
C PRO A 143 -4.86 -14.64 -11.11
N LYS A 144 -4.35 -15.76 -11.60
CA LYS A 144 -2.91 -16.02 -11.59
C LYS A 144 -2.21 -15.04 -12.56
N LEU A 145 -1.08 -14.47 -12.15
CA LEU A 145 -0.36 -13.49 -13.00
C LEU A 145 0.20 -14.11 -14.29
N ASN A 146 0.30 -15.43 -14.37
CA ASN A 146 0.66 -16.16 -15.57
C ASN A 146 -0.54 -16.65 -16.41
N ASP A 147 -1.75 -16.18 -16.11
CA ASP A 147 -2.92 -16.39 -16.95
C ASP A 147 -2.70 -15.85 -18.37
N GLU A 148 -3.11 -16.59 -19.39
CA GLU A 148 -2.84 -16.27 -20.80
C GLU A 148 -3.32 -14.86 -21.18
N ARG A 149 -4.50 -14.46 -20.70
CA ARG A 149 -5.00 -13.11 -20.91
C ARG A 149 -4.09 -12.05 -20.31
N LEU A 150 -3.56 -12.28 -19.09
CA LEU A 150 -2.68 -11.33 -18.41
C LEU A 150 -1.27 -11.28 -19.04
N LEU A 151 -0.81 -12.37 -19.64
CA LEU A 151 0.46 -12.40 -20.35
C LEU A 151 0.46 -11.47 -21.58
N THR A 152 -0.69 -11.29 -22.23
CA THR A 152 -0.84 -10.42 -23.40
C THR A 152 -1.06 -8.94 -23.05
N MET A 153 -1.47 -8.64 -21.81
CA MET A 153 -1.74 -7.25 -21.39
C MET A 153 -0.47 -6.38 -21.39
N PRO A 154 -0.54 -5.10 -21.82
CA PRO A 154 0.55 -4.15 -21.72
C PRO A 154 0.96 -3.86 -20.26
N VAL A 155 2.16 -3.31 -20.06
CA VAL A 155 2.63 -2.97 -18.68
C VAL A 155 1.79 -1.89 -18.04
N GLY A 156 1.27 -0.93 -18.82
CA GLY A 156 0.36 0.12 -18.35
C GLY A 156 -0.95 -0.44 -17.77
N TYR A 157 -1.45 -1.58 -18.26
CA TYR A 157 -2.60 -2.26 -17.65
C TYR A 157 -2.36 -2.62 -16.17
N PHE A 158 -1.19 -3.16 -15.84
CA PHE A 158 -0.87 -3.49 -14.45
C PHE A 158 -0.75 -2.25 -13.59
N TYR A 159 -0.16 -1.17 -14.14
CA TYR A 159 -0.11 0.11 -13.46
C TYR A 159 -1.51 0.67 -13.18
N ASP A 160 -2.40 0.65 -14.16
CA ASP A 160 -3.78 1.12 -14.05
C ASP A 160 -4.56 0.30 -13.01
N VAL A 161 -4.48 -1.04 -13.08
CA VAL A 161 -5.11 -1.93 -12.10
C VAL A 161 -4.61 -1.69 -10.67
N ILE A 162 -3.31 -1.46 -10.48
CA ILE A 162 -2.76 -1.11 -9.17
C ILE A 162 -3.28 0.26 -8.71
N THR A 163 -3.41 1.20 -9.63
CA THR A 163 -3.84 2.58 -9.34
C THR A 163 -5.30 2.66 -8.96
N ASN A 164 -6.17 2.10 -9.81
CA ASN A 164 -7.62 2.30 -9.77
C ASN A 164 -8.37 1.10 -9.19
N GLY A 165 -7.68 -0.04 -9.02
CA GLY A 165 -8.33 -1.29 -8.66
C GLY A 165 -9.10 -1.92 -9.83
N VAL A 166 -9.56 -3.14 -9.64
CA VAL A 166 -10.43 -3.83 -10.59
C VAL A 166 -11.29 -4.86 -9.86
N ARG A 167 -12.59 -4.85 -10.07
CA ARG A 167 -13.54 -5.75 -9.41
C ARG A 167 -13.36 -5.76 -7.89
N ASN A 168 -12.85 -6.87 -7.31
CA ASN A 168 -12.62 -7.01 -5.87
C ASN A 168 -11.23 -6.52 -5.41
N MET A 169 -10.34 -6.16 -6.33
CA MET A 169 -9.05 -5.58 -5.99
C MET A 169 -9.22 -4.07 -5.72
N PRO A 170 -8.94 -3.58 -4.51
CA PRO A 170 -9.05 -2.17 -4.18
C PRO A 170 -7.98 -1.32 -4.88
N PRO A 171 -8.18 0.00 -5.02
CA PRO A 171 -7.17 0.92 -5.51
C PRO A 171 -6.05 1.13 -4.48
N TYR A 172 -4.82 1.22 -4.97
CA TYR A 172 -3.64 1.44 -4.13
C TYR A 172 -2.97 2.81 -4.36
N ALA A 173 -3.61 3.70 -5.13
CA ALA A 173 -3.05 5.02 -5.43
C ALA A 173 -2.71 5.86 -4.19
N SER A 174 -3.49 5.73 -3.11
CA SER A 174 -3.26 6.44 -1.85
C SER A 174 -2.12 5.88 -1.00
N GLN A 175 -1.76 4.60 -1.20
CA GLN A 175 -0.80 3.87 -0.37
C GLN A 175 0.57 3.71 -1.05
N ILE A 176 0.58 3.63 -2.38
CA ILE A 176 1.78 3.32 -3.16
C ILE A 176 2.10 4.51 -4.09
N PRO A 177 3.27 5.15 -3.93
CA PRO A 177 3.72 6.22 -4.81
C PRO A 177 3.78 5.80 -6.29
N VAL A 178 3.63 6.75 -7.21
CA VAL A 178 3.63 6.52 -8.67
C VAL A 178 4.83 5.69 -9.13
N ARG A 179 6.05 6.07 -8.71
CA ARG A 179 7.28 5.35 -9.08
C ARG A 179 7.28 3.90 -8.60
N ASP A 180 6.80 3.65 -7.38
CA ASP A 180 6.71 2.29 -6.82
C ASP A 180 5.66 1.45 -7.53
N ARG A 181 4.54 2.04 -7.99
CA ARG A 181 3.54 1.33 -8.80
C ARG A 181 4.12 0.85 -10.13
N TRP A 182 4.93 1.70 -10.79
CA TRP A 182 5.66 1.29 -12.01
C TRP A 182 6.70 0.21 -11.72
N ALA A 183 7.41 0.31 -10.60
CA ALA A 183 8.35 -0.74 -10.19
C ALA A 183 7.65 -2.09 -9.94
N ILE A 184 6.46 -2.07 -9.30
CA ILE A 184 5.64 -3.28 -9.13
C ILE A 184 5.18 -3.83 -10.49
N ALA A 185 4.70 -2.96 -11.39
CA ALA A 185 4.26 -3.39 -12.73
C ALA A 185 5.42 -4.03 -13.52
N ALA A 186 6.63 -3.47 -13.43
CA ALA A 186 7.84 -4.07 -14.01
C ALA A 186 8.16 -5.41 -13.35
N TYR A 187 8.06 -5.53 -12.03
CA TYR A 187 8.31 -6.79 -11.33
C TYR A 187 7.28 -7.87 -11.67
N VAL A 188 6.01 -7.51 -11.90
CA VAL A 188 5.00 -8.45 -12.42
C VAL A 188 5.47 -9.06 -13.74
N ARG A 189 6.10 -8.27 -14.64
CA ARG A 189 6.70 -8.79 -15.89
C ARG A 189 7.83 -9.78 -15.61
N VAL A 190 8.65 -9.54 -14.60
CA VAL A 190 9.69 -10.50 -14.19
C VAL A 190 9.06 -11.82 -13.72
N LEU A 191 8.00 -11.75 -12.91
CA LEU A 191 7.27 -12.94 -12.47
C LEU A 191 6.68 -13.71 -13.66
N GLN A 192 6.05 -13.02 -14.60
CA GLN A 192 5.51 -13.62 -15.82
C GLN A 192 6.61 -14.28 -16.66
N ARG A 193 7.73 -13.59 -16.86
CA ARG A 193 8.88 -14.11 -17.63
C ARG A 193 9.47 -15.36 -17.00
N ARG A 194 9.56 -15.41 -15.68
CA ARG A 194 10.04 -16.58 -14.94
C ARG A 194 9.30 -17.88 -15.32
N TYR A 195 8.01 -17.80 -15.62
CA TYR A 195 7.18 -18.96 -15.98
C TYR A 195 7.18 -19.27 -17.47
N GLN A 196 7.56 -18.31 -18.31
CA GLN A 196 7.57 -18.48 -19.76
C GLN A 196 8.97 -18.74 -20.34
N ALA A 197 10.04 -18.43 -19.60
CA ALA A 197 11.39 -18.56 -20.09
C ALA A 197 11.72 -20.06 -20.33
N PRO A 198 12.03 -20.46 -21.57
CA PRO A 198 12.52 -21.81 -21.83
C PRO A 198 13.89 -22.01 -21.17
N LEU A 199 14.17 -23.23 -20.73
CA LEU A 199 15.43 -23.58 -20.06
C LEU A 199 16.66 -23.19 -20.87
N ALA A 200 16.56 -23.27 -22.19
CA ALA A 200 17.62 -22.86 -23.12
C ALA A 200 18.03 -21.38 -23.07
N GLN A 201 17.24 -20.52 -22.40
CA GLN A 201 17.57 -19.12 -22.16
C GLN A 201 18.22 -18.87 -20.79
N VAL A 202 18.37 -19.92 -19.99
CA VAL A 202 19.05 -19.84 -18.68
C VAL A 202 20.55 -20.03 -18.95
N PRO A 203 21.43 -19.15 -18.40
CA PRO A 203 22.87 -19.36 -18.52
C PRO A 203 23.29 -20.72 -17.99
N ASP A 204 24.19 -21.41 -18.71
CA ASP A 204 24.62 -22.77 -18.37
C ASP A 204 25.21 -22.88 -16.96
N GLU A 205 25.88 -21.83 -16.49
CA GLU A 205 26.41 -21.74 -15.13
C GLU A 205 25.29 -21.85 -14.07
N VAL A 206 24.18 -21.10 -14.27
CA VAL A 206 23.03 -21.11 -13.37
C VAL A 206 22.27 -22.43 -13.47
N ALA A 207 22.10 -22.97 -14.68
CA ALA A 207 21.43 -24.24 -14.89
C ALA A 207 22.17 -25.39 -14.21
N SER A 208 23.51 -25.40 -14.31
CA SER A 208 24.36 -26.41 -13.69
C SER A 208 24.38 -26.28 -12.14
N GLU A 209 24.48 -25.07 -11.61
CA GLU A 209 24.40 -24.80 -10.16
C GLU A 209 23.08 -25.29 -9.55
N LYS A 210 21.98 -25.13 -10.26
CA LYS A 210 20.64 -25.53 -9.83
C LYS A 210 20.28 -26.98 -10.20
N GLY A 211 21.16 -27.70 -10.91
CA GLY A 211 20.89 -29.07 -11.34
C GLY A 211 19.79 -29.20 -12.40
N TRP A 212 19.50 -28.11 -13.14
CA TRP A 212 18.54 -28.14 -14.24
C TRP A 212 19.20 -28.75 -15.47
N LYS A 213 18.60 -29.81 -16.01
CA LYS A 213 19.07 -30.46 -17.23
C LYS A 213 18.34 -29.90 -18.44
N ASN A 214 19.08 -29.59 -19.48
CA ASN A 214 18.53 -29.33 -20.82
C ASN A 214 17.97 -30.63 -21.43
#